data_aa5517138713b596a2ab188e92c9f20d
#
_entry.id   aa5517138713b596a2ab188e92c9f20d
#
_cell.length_a   1.000
_cell.length_b   1.000
_cell.length_c   1.000
_cell.angle_alpha   90.00
_cell.angle_beta   90.00
_cell.angle_gamma   90.00
#
_symmetry.space_group_name_H-M   'P 1'
#
loop_
_entity.id
_entity.type
_entity.pdbx_description
1 polymer ?
#
loop_
_entity_poly.entity_id
_entity_poly.type
_entity_poly.pdbx_seq_one_letter_code
_entity_poly.pdbx_strand_id
1 'polypeptide(L)'
;MRYYILLFLSFLHIEANSTLPSWLDGKVWGNIRYYYIETNKNYIDSLQTSAHSNALGGQLHYTTNRLHGFQIQSTFMTTQDFLLPDNVESSTLGQDNPHLNLNPDDGYSVLGEISLDYKNKYLNLWYGRKVITTPMIGPKYVRMLPSAIQGSCVTFFYNKNLKFNFLYADKFKQRSSKKFTNILEHALGTDTLRVTGKTKGETYTTSFIYNNRKHYYHLSNMYAPDFLNSFYFNVKLQKELYSIAFELVSQNSVGNAKRNLAQASSITNGKKINAKAIGFQSIINYKQSSFDLVYRKILRNPNTYDSIITPWDGSLLYAYSSTTNNLGQSLYGNALTAGGAYVGGTQGIKLGYTQKYNFLDLKGFKTHIAYAVYKNSLYREDQEDLKVIFFYDYKKVSLQLKGIWIDNDTYTFKNGTVNQLDSLTQFHAIATYKF
;
A
#
# COMPACT_ATOMS: atom_id res chain seq x y z
N MET A 1 13.45 -14.56 23.20
CA MET A 1 12.33 -14.95 22.32
C MET A 1 11.09 -15.48 23.04
N ARG A 2 11.18 -16.38 24.02
CA ARG A 2 9.99 -16.89 24.78
C ARG A 2 9.24 -15.86 25.63
N TYR A 3 9.86 -14.79 26.07
CA TYR A 3 9.27 -13.80 27.00
C TYR A 3 8.30 -12.80 26.35
N TYR A 4 8.45 -12.48 25.06
CA TYR A 4 7.57 -11.51 24.38
C TYR A 4 6.20 -12.08 24.02
N ILE A 5 6.11 -13.39 23.74
CA ILE A 5 4.82 -14.06 23.50
C ILE A 5 4.03 -14.17 24.79
N LEU A 6 4.71 -14.44 25.92
CA LEU A 6 4.09 -14.47 27.26
C LEU A 6 3.59 -13.09 27.69
N LEU A 7 4.34 -12.02 27.39
CA LEU A 7 3.88 -10.64 27.65
C LEU A 7 2.63 -10.29 26.83
N PHE A 8 2.56 -10.72 25.59
CA PHE A 8 1.40 -10.49 24.71
C PHE A 8 0.17 -11.27 25.19
N LEU A 9 0.36 -12.49 25.70
CA LEU A 9 -0.71 -13.33 26.26
C LEU A 9 -1.14 -12.86 27.66
N SER A 10 -0.26 -12.27 28.46
CA SER A 10 -0.60 -11.74 29.79
C SER A 10 -1.49 -10.48 29.73
N PHE A 11 -1.43 -9.71 28.66
CA PHE A 11 -2.37 -8.60 28.42
C PHE A 11 -3.81 -9.06 28.15
N LEU A 12 -4.03 -10.33 27.78
CA LEU A 12 -5.37 -10.87 27.55
C LEU A 12 -6.12 -11.21 28.85
N HIS A 13 -5.46 -11.20 30.00
CA HIS A 13 -6.01 -11.57 31.31
C HIS A 13 -6.02 -10.45 32.35
N ILE A 14 -5.81 -9.19 31.92
CA ILE A 14 -5.99 -8.06 32.84
C ILE A 14 -7.49 -7.80 32.97
N GLU A 15 -8.16 -8.50 33.85
CA GLU A 15 -9.33 -7.96 34.56
C GLU A 15 -8.81 -6.83 35.44
N ALA A 16 -8.73 -5.64 34.85
CA ALA A 16 -8.35 -4.47 35.64
C ALA A 16 -9.51 -4.04 36.50
N ASN A 17 -9.50 -4.50 37.74
CA ASN A 17 -10.11 -3.77 38.85
C ASN A 17 -9.35 -2.45 39.03
N SER A 18 -9.45 -1.56 38.04
CA SER A 18 -8.70 -0.32 38.01
C SER A 18 -9.62 0.83 38.39
N THR A 19 -9.23 1.56 39.39
CA THR A 19 -9.69 2.92 39.74
C THR A 19 -9.27 3.96 38.72
N LEU A 20 -9.09 3.56 37.42
CA LEU A 20 -8.75 4.46 36.34
C LEU A 20 -9.92 5.43 36.10
N PRO A 21 -9.65 6.70 35.85
CA PRO A 21 -10.68 7.66 35.43
C PRO A 21 -11.48 7.10 34.26
N SER A 22 -12.79 7.28 34.24
CA SER A 22 -13.71 6.70 33.24
C SER A 22 -13.37 7.04 31.77
N TRP A 23 -12.63 8.10 31.53
CA TRP A 23 -12.14 8.45 30.21
C TRP A 23 -10.98 7.57 29.73
N LEU A 24 -10.23 6.95 30.66
CA LEU A 24 -9.20 5.96 30.33
C LEU A 24 -9.79 4.55 30.18
N ASP A 25 -11.01 4.32 30.63
CA ASP A 25 -11.75 3.08 30.38
C ASP A 25 -12.09 3.04 28.90
N GLY A 26 -11.22 2.43 28.10
CA GLY A 26 -11.24 2.46 26.65
C GLY A 26 -11.52 1.08 26.04
N LYS A 27 -11.31 0.98 24.74
CA LYS A 27 -11.46 -0.26 23.98
C LYS A 27 -10.10 -0.81 23.60
N VAL A 28 -9.90 -2.11 23.83
CA VAL A 28 -8.77 -2.89 23.35
C VAL A 28 -9.28 -3.86 22.29
N TRP A 29 -8.59 -3.94 21.16
CA TRP A 29 -8.83 -4.95 20.13
C TRP A 29 -7.55 -5.17 19.35
N GLY A 30 -7.51 -6.22 18.56
CA GLY A 30 -6.30 -6.47 17.81
C GLY A 30 -6.41 -7.65 16.85
N ASN A 31 -5.25 -8.03 16.36
CA ASN A 31 -5.12 -9.24 15.57
C ASN A 31 -3.76 -9.89 15.82
N ILE A 32 -3.74 -11.22 15.63
CA ILE A 32 -2.55 -12.02 15.48
C ILE A 32 -2.54 -12.51 14.04
N ARG A 33 -1.39 -12.40 13.39
CA ARG A 33 -1.20 -12.77 11.98
C ARG A 33 0.01 -13.67 11.84
N TYR A 34 -0.19 -14.79 11.16
CA TYR A 34 0.87 -15.58 10.57
C TYR A 34 0.93 -15.28 9.07
N TYR A 35 2.14 -15.14 8.53
CA TYR A 35 2.36 -14.88 7.12
C TYR A 35 3.58 -15.68 6.64
N TYR A 36 3.39 -16.45 5.59
CA TYR A 36 4.42 -17.11 4.81
C TYR A 36 4.42 -16.55 3.41
N ILE A 37 5.59 -16.25 2.87
CA ILE A 37 5.82 -15.84 1.49
C ILE A 37 7.00 -16.59 0.90
N GLU A 38 6.83 -17.10 -0.30
CA GLU A 38 7.89 -17.70 -1.12
C GLU A 38 7.94 -16.99 -2.46
N THR A 39 9.13 -16.76 -2.98
CA THR A 39 9.38 -16.11 -4.27
C THR A 39 10.43 -16.89 -5.03
N ASN A 40 10.07 -17.35 -6.23
CA ASN A 40 10.98 -17.98 -7.17
C ASN A 40 11.18 -17.03 -8.36
N LYS A 41 12.43 -16.81 -8.75
CA LYS A 41 12.82 -15.92 -9.84
C LYS A 41 13.66 -16.70 -10.84
N ASN A 42 13.33 -16.55 -12.13
CA ASN A 42 14.12 -17.01 -13.23
C ASN A 42 14.71 -15.80 -13.94
N TYR A 43 15.98 -15.87 -14.25
CA TYR A 43 16.70 -14.82 -14.96
C TYR A 43 17.03 -15.27 -16.39
N ILE A 44 17.22 -14.32 -17.32
CA ILE A 44 17.50 -14.59 -18.75
C ILE A 44 18.76 -15.44 -18.94
N ASP A 45 19.76 -15.31 -18.05
CA ASP A 45 20.99 -16.08 -18.05
C ASP A 45 20.84 -17.50 -17.46
N SER A 46 19.61 -17.99 -17.30
CA SER A 46 19.25 -19.27 -16.71
C SER A 46 19.53 -19.40 -15.21
N LEU A 47 19.89 -18.32 -14.53
CA LEU A 47 20.00 -18.32 -13.08
C LEU A 47 18.60 -18.41 -12.47
N GLN A 48 18.43 -19.31 -11.51
CA GLN A 48 17.20 -19.45 -10.73
C GLN A 48 17.49 -19.17 -9.27
N THR A 49 16.64 -18.42 -8.63
CA THR A 49 16.72 -18.16 -7.18
C THR A 49 15.40 -18.45 -6.51
N SER A 50 15.44 -19.02 -5.32
CA SER A 50 14.27 -19.25 -4.47
C SER A 50 14.55 -18.65 -3.10
N ALA A 51 13.57 -17.91 -2.59
CA ALA A 51 13.66 -17.34 -1.26
C ALA A 51 12.30 -17.39 -0.57
N HIS A 52 12.29 -17.66 0.72
CA HIS A 52 11.07 -17.60 1.53
C HIS A 52 11.30 -16.83 2.83
N SER A 53 10.21 -16.33 3.37
CA SER A 53 10.18 -15.69 4.69
C SER A 53 8.88 -16.03 5.38
N ASN A 54 8.93 -16.20 6.69
CA ASN A 54 7.73 -16.41 7.48
C ASN A 54 7.79 -15.62 8.79
N ALA A 55 6.63 -15.19 9.26
CA ALA A 55 6.56 -14.37 10.46
C ALA A 55 5.24 -14.56 11.20
N LEU A 56 5.31 -14.44 12.51
CA LEU A 56 4.18 -14.32 13.41
C LEU A 56 4.21 -12.96 14.10
N GLY A 57 3.09 -12.27 14.14
CA GLY A 57 3.01 -10.97 14.77
C GLY A 57 1.59 -10.46 14.80
N GLY A 58 1.42 -9.14 14.76
CA GLY A 58 0.10 -8.54 14.75
C GLY A 58 0.08 -7.12 15.28
N GLN A 59 -1.11 -6.69 15.65
CA GLN A 59 -1.37 -5.34 16.12
C GLN A 59 -2.30 -5.39 17.33
N LEU A 60 -1.96 -4.62 18.36
CA LEU A 60 -2.78 -4.38 19.53
C LEU A 60 -3.14 -2.90 19.58
N HIS A 61 -4.42 -2.61 19.44
CA HIS A 61 -4.98 -1.27 19.44
C HIS A 61 -5.60 -0.95 20.79
N TYR A 62 -5.42 0.27 21.25
CA TYR A 62 -6.11 0.84 22.38
C TYR A 62 -6.66 2.22 22.03
N THR A 63 -7.90 2.51 22.43
CA THR A 63 -8.48 3.85 22.34
C THR A 63 -9.20 4.18 23.64
N THR A 64 -8.96 5.38 24.16
CA THR A 64 -9.70 5.90 25.32
C THR A 64 -11.16 6.17 24.96
N ASN A 65 -12.02 6.33 25.98
CA ASN A 65 -13.31 6.97 25.76
C ASN A 65 -13.13 8.45 25.34
N ARG A 66 -14.14 9.02 24.67
CA ARG A 66 -14.08 10.43 24.29
C ARG A 66 -14.48 11.31 25.47
N LEU A 67 -13.58 12.25 25.79
CA LEU A 67 -13.82 13.29 26.79
C LEU A 67 -13.92 14.65 26.04
N HIS A 68 -15.11 15.27 26.04
CA HIS A 68 -15.35 16.52 25.31
C HIS A 68 -14.91 16.52 23.85
N GLY A 69 -15.04 15.36 23.18
CA GLY A 69 -14.61 15.19 21.79
C GLY A 69 -13.16 14.70 21.63
N PHE A 70 -12.32 14.77 22.65
CA PHE A 70 -10.94 14.29 22.63
C PHE A 70 -10.84 12.78 22.92
N GLN A 71 -9.88 12.15 22.29
CA GLN A 71 -9.57 10.72 22.43
C GLN A 71 -8.08 10.48 22.16
N ILE A 72 -7.47 9.59 22.89
CA ILE A 72 -6.13 9.08 22.60
C ILE A 72 -6.27 7.72 21.92
N GLN A 73 -5.49 7.50 20.88
CA GLN A 73 -5.36 6.21 20.20
C GLN A 73 -3.92 5.78 20.22
N SER A 74 -3.68 4.48 20.42
CA SER A 74 -2.36 3.88 20.27
C SER A 74 -2.46 2.50 19.63
N THR A 75 -1.41 2.12 18.88
CA THR A 75 -1.29 0.79 18.27
C THR A 75 0.13 0.30 18.41
N PHE A 76 0.29 -0.75 19.21
CA PHE A 76 1.51 -1.52 19.24
C PHE A 76 1.51 -2.54 18.11
N MET A 77 2.61 -2.62 17.37
CA MET A 77 2.77 -3.50 16.22
C MET A 77 4.01 -4.36 16.43
N THR A 78 3.92 -5.65 16.13
CA THR A 78 5.05 -6.58 16.24
C THR A 78 5.06 -7.58 15.09
N THR A 79 6.24 -7.99 14.68
CA THR A 79 6.51 -9.08 13.76
C THR A 79 7.78 -9.78 14.20
N GLN A 80 7.74 -11.09 14.29
CA GLN A 80 8.83 -11.95 14.76
C GLN A 80 8.96 -13.13 13.81
N ASP A 81 10.17 -13.61 13.63
CA ASP A 81 10.39 -14.84 12.88
C ASP A 81 9.71 -16.02 13.56
N PHE A 82 9.21 -16.96 12.79
CA PHE A 82 8.40 -18.03 13.32
C PHE A 82 8.54 -19.33 12.51
N LEU A 83 8.82 -20.42 13.20
CA LEU A 83 8.91 -21.80 12.74
C LEU A 83 10.11 -22.14 11.85
N LEU A 84 10.24 -21.48 10.71
CA LEU A 84 11.27 -21.76 9.72
C LEU A 84 12.24 -20.59 9.66
N PRO A 85 13.57 -20.81 9.61
CA PRO A 85 14.49 -19.73 9.31
C PRO A 85 14.18 -19.17 7.92
N ASP A 86 14.35 -17.86 7.76
CA ASP A 86 14.23 -17.21 6.46
C ASP A 86 15.36 -17.73 5.56
N ASN A 87 15.00 -18.35 4.43
CA ASN A 87 15.94 -18.64 3.38
C ASN A 87 16.00 -17.48 2.41
N VAL A 88 16.92 -16.60 2.66
CA VAL A 88 17.20 -15.45 1.80
C VAL A 88 18.59 -15.65 1.25
N GLU A 89 18.72 -16.35 0.15
CA GLU A 89 19.98 -16.38 -0.56
C GLU A 89 20.42 -14.96 -0.87
N SER A 90 21.57 -14.58 -0.36
CA SER A 90 22.23 -13.32 -0.65
C SER A 90 22.69 -13.33 -2.12
N SER A 91 21.76 -13.27 -3.05
CA SER A 91 22.12 -12.99 -4.41
C SER A 91 22.68 -11.59 -4.47
N THR A 92 23.83 -11.42 -5.07
CA THR A 92 24.46 -10.12 -5.36
C THR A 92 23.57 -9.16 -6.17
N LEU A 93 22.39 -9.60 -6.57
CA LEU A 93 21.33 -8.86 -7.26
C LEU A 93 20.12 -8.53 -6.34
N GLY A 94 20.33 -8.48 -5.05
CA GLY A 94 19.43 -8.60 -3.92
C GLY A 94 18.52 -7.44 -3.57
N GLN A 95 17.65 -6.91 -4.42
CA GLN A 95 16.68 -5.89 -3.97
C GLN A 95 15.28 -6.41 -3.69
N ASP A 96 14.91 -7.64 -4.06
CA ASP A 96 13.52 -8.11 -3.99
C ASP A 96 13.31 -9.38 -3.16
N ASN A 97 14.11 -9.57 -2.12
CA ASN A 97 13.87 -10.66 -1.20
C ASN A 97 12.53 -10.47 -0.46
N PRO A 98 11.75 -11.54 -0.27
CA PRO A 98 10.43 -11.47 0.34
C PRO A 98 10.47 -11.25 1.85
N HIS A 99 11.26 -10.29 2.34
CA HIS A 99 11.35 -10.00 3.78
C HIS A 99 10.00 -9.63 4.36
N LEU A 100 9.55 -10.36 5.35
CA LEU A 100 8.42 -10.00 6.20
C LEU A 100 8.86 -9.12 7.37
N ASN A 101 10.09 -9.27 7.83
CA ASN A 101 10.78 -8.55 8.89
C ASN A 101 11.75 -7.49 8.37
N LEU A 102 12.59 -6.93 9.25
CA LEU A 102 13.62 -5.93 8.88
C LEU A 102 14.70 -6.51 7.98
N ASN A 103 15.22 -7.65 8.40
CA ASN A 103 16.20 -8.48 7.73
C ASN A 103 15.75 -9.93 7.90
N PRO A 104 16.37 -10.89 7.21
CA PRO A 104 16.20 -12.29 7.56
C PRO A 104 16.45 -12.52 9.05
N ASP A 105 15.57 -13.28 9.69
CA ASP A 105 15.65 -13.67 11.10
C ASP A 105 15.71 -12.49 12.12
N ASP A 106 15.31 -11.28 11.73
CA ASP A 106 15.32 -10.08 12.59
C ASP A 106 13.93 -9.48 12.76
N GLY A 107 13.22 -10.01 13.73
CA GLY A 107 11.91 -9.49 14.14
C GLY A 107 11.99 -8.11 14.79
N TYR A 108 10.89 -7.36 14.78
CA TYR A 108 10.83 -6.06 15.42
C TYR A 108 9.46 -5.72 15.98
N SER A 109 9.48 -4.76 16.92
CA SER A 109 8.28 -4.18 17.50
C SER A 109 8.35 -2.66 17.45
N VAL A 110 7.19 -2.02 17.33
CA VAL A 110 7.11 -0.56 17.22
C VAL A 110 5.76 -0.05 17.72
N LEU A 111 5.76 1.13 18.38
CA LEU A 111 4.55 1.91 18.59
C LEU A 111 4.23 2.62 17.25
N GLY A 112 3.46 1.93 16.40
CA GLY A 112 3.18 2.35 15.03
C GLY A 112 2.18 3.48 14.94
N GLU A 113 1.24 3.55 15.90
CA GLU A 113 0.30 4.66 16.02
C GLU A 113 0.27 5.16 17.44
N ILE A 114 0.26 6.47 17.59
CA ILE A 114 -0.09 7.20 18.81
C ILE A 114 -0.55 8.58 18.41
N SER A 115 -1.79 8.93 18.74
CA SER A 115 -2.38 10.20 18.33
C SER A 115 -3.36 10.74 19.37
N LEU A 116 -3.42 12.06 19.41
CA LEU A 116 -4.51 12.79 20.02
C LEU A 116 -5.52 13.15 18.95
N ASP A 117 -6.75 12.72 19.14
CA ASP A 117 -7.86 12.94 18.20
C ASP A 117 -8.92 13.83 18.84
N TYR A 118 -9.46 14.76 18.07
CA TYR A 118 -10.64 15.54 18.41
C TYR A 118 -11.71 15.37 17.35
N LYS A 119 -12.94 15.11 17.74
CA LYS A 119 -14.06 14.97 16.80
C LYS A 119 -15.33 15.61 17.37
N ASN A 120 -15.98 16.41 16.51
CA ASN A 120 -17.35 16.86 16.69
C ASN A 120 -18.17 16.61 15.41
N LYS A 121 -19.35 17.22 15.31
CA LYS A 121 -20.26 17.07 14.16
C LYS A 121 -19.64 17.54 12.83
N TYR A 122 -18.79 18.57 12.86
CA TYR A 122 -18.30 19.25 11.67
C TYR A 122 -16.81 19.02 11.43
N LEU A 123 -16.08 18.60 12.46
CA LEU A 123 -14.62 18.54 12.45
C LEU A 123 -14.11 17.21 13.02
N ASN A 124 -13.12 16.64 12.34
CA ASN A 124 -12.24 15.60 12.88
C ASN A 124 -10.79 16.06 12.71
N LEU A 125 -10.07 16.15 13.80
CA LEU A 125 -8.67 16.55 13.84
C LEU A 125 -7.88 15.47 14.54
N TRP A 126 -6.67 15.18 14.06
CA TRP A 126 -5.72 14.36 14.80
C TRP A 126 -4.29 14.89 14.63
N TYR A 127 -3.47 14.64 15.62
CA TYR A 127 -2.05 14.91 15.65
C TYR A 127 -1.30 13.71 16.24
N GLY A 128 -0.20 13.29 15.61
CA GLY A 128 0.65 12.19 16.06
C GLY A 128 1.03 11.22 14.95
N ARG A 129 1.06 9.91 15.28
CA ARG A 129 1.38 8.85 14.33
C ARG A 129 0.14 8.08 13.97
N LYS A 130 -0.10 7.87 12.66
CA LYS A 130 -1.25 7.11 12.17
C LYS A 130 -0.95 6.33 10.89
N VAL A 131 -1.63 5.21 10.75
CA VAL A 131 -1.83 4.53 9.47
C VAL A 131 -2.92 5.26 8.71
N ILE A 132 -2.60 5.75 7.52
CA ILE A 132 -3.53 6.53 6.70
C ILE A 132 -3.63 5.96 5.29
N THR A 133 -4.68 6.35 4.59
CA THR A 133 -4.87 6.03 3.17
C THR A 133 -5.21 7.29 2.39
N THR A 134 -4.31 7.69 1.52
CA THR A 134 -4.48 8.73 0.51
C THR A 134 -4.00 8.20 -0.84
N PRO A 135 -4.21 8.89 -1.96
CA PRO A 135 -3.66 8.47 -3.25
C PRO A 135 -2.14 8.29 -3.25
N MET A 136 -1.40 9.14 -2.52
CA MET A 136 0.07 9.16 -2.54
C MET A 136 0.72 8.52 -1.32
N ILE A 137 0.02 8.46 -0.20
CA ILE A 137 0.54 7.89 1.05
C ILE A 137 -0.41 6.79 1.50
N GLY A 138 0.09 5.59 1.68
CA GLY A 138 -0.75 4.45 2.01
C GLY A 138 -0.10 3.43 2.94
N PRO A 139 -0.90 2.51 3.49
CA PRO A 139 -0.42 1.50 4.43
C PRO A 139 0.31 0.33 3.74
N LYS A 140 0.02 0.05 2.48
CA LYS A 140 0.56 -1.05 1.66
C LYS A 140 0.68 -2.38 2.44
N TYR A 141 -0.43 -2.99 2.77
CA TYR A 141 -0.53 -4.25 3.57
C TYR A 141 -0.01 -5.50 2.84
N VAL A 142 1.13 -5.41 2.19
CA VAL A 142 1.77 -6.54 1.48
C VAL A 142 2.87 -7.21 2.30
N ARG A 143 3.00 -6.82 3.56
CA ARG A 143 3.91 -7.38 4.55
C ARG A 143 3.15 -7.56 5.88
N MET A 144 3.88 -7.90 6.94
CA MET A 144 3.29 -8.13 8.27
C MET A 144 2.61 -6.88 8.84
N LEU A 145 3.29 -5.75 8.77
CA LEU A 145 2.85 -4.49 9.37
C LEU A 145 2.62 -3.42 8.31
N PRO A 146 1.72 -2.45 8.55
CA PRO A 146 1.48 -1.36 7.63
C PRO A 146 2.55 -0.27 7.71
N SER A 147 2.64 0.51 6.63
CA SER A 147 3.30 1.82 6.66
C SER A 147 2.44 2.82 7.43
N ALA A 148 3.11 3.80 8.07
CA ALA A 148 2.45 4.83 8.88
C ALA A 148 3.17 6.17 8.71
N ILE A 149 2.50 7.26 9.04
CA ILE A 149 3.08 8.61 9.08
C ILE A 149 3.09 9.19 10.48
N GLN A 150 3.92 10.22 10.68
CA GLN A 150 3.79 11.20 11.74
C GLN A 150 3.36 12.53 11.11
N GLY A 151 2.36 13.18 11.72
CA GLY A 151 1.81 14.40 11.17
C GLY A 151 0.50 14.83 11.84
N SER A 152 -0.32 15.53 11.10
CA SER A 152 -1.66 15.97 11.52
C SER A 152 -2.62 15.99 10.35
N CYS A 153 -3.90 15.83 10.65
CA CYS A 153 -4.94 15.97 9.63
C CYS A 153 -6.16 16.67 10.21
N VAL A 154 -6.70 17.57 9.43
CA VAL A 154 -8.00 18.19 9.67
C VAL A 154 -8.97 17.71 8.62
N THR A 155 -10.09 17.12 9.04
CA THR A 155 -11.21 16.77 8.18
C THR A 155 -12.39 17.65 8.55
N PHE A 156 -12.85 18.45 7.61
CA PHE A 156 -14.05 19.25 7.74
C PHE A 156 -15.22 18.58 7.01
N PHE A 157 -16.33 18.34 7.70
CA PHE A 157 -17.55 17.75 7.15
C PHE A 157 -18.57 18.86 6.84
N TYR A 158 -18.77 19.15 5.56
CA TYR A 158 -19.83 20.05 5.14
C TYR A 158 -21.21 19.41 5.37
N ASN A 159 -21.31 18.12 5.03
CA ASN A 159 -22.48 17.28 5.33
C ASN A 159 -22.05 15.80 5.35
N LYS A 160 -22.99 14.86 5.48
CA LYS A 160 -22.72 13.42 5.52
C LYS A 160 -22.03 12.85 4.27
N ASN A 161 -22.14 13.52 3.14
CA ASN A 161 -21.63 13.07 1.85
C ASN A 161 -20.36 13.82 1.42
N LEU A 162 -20.13 15.03 1.93
CA LEU A 162 -19.07 15.92 1.46
C LEU A 162 -18.12 16.29 2.58
N LYS A 163 -16.84 16.05 2.36
CA LYS A 163 -15.78 16.40 3.29
C LYS A 163 -14.54 16.95 2.57
N PHE A 164 -13.82 17.78 3.31
CA PHE A 164 -12.52 18.34 2.94
C PHE A 164 -11.46 17.85 3.92
N ASN A 165 -10.32 17.40 3.42
CA ASN A 165 -9.20 16.99 4.25
C ASN A 165 -8.00 17.87 3.95
N PHE A 166 -7.29 18.24 5.01
CA PHE A 166 -5.95 18.81 4.93
C PHE A 166 -5.03 17.98 5.81
N LEU A 167 -4.02 17.37 5.20
CA LEU A 167 -3.04 16.50 5.85
C LEU A 167 -1.66 17.12 5.75
N TYR A 168 -0.96 17.16 6.86
CA TYR A 168 0.46 17.44 7.00
C TYR A 168 1.18 16.16 7.43
N ALA A 169 2.34 15.84 6.83
CA ALA A 169 3.18 14.75 7.27
C ALA A 169 4.67 15.12 7.15
N ASP A 170 5.44 14.85 8.21
CA ASP A 170 6.88 15.13 8.28
C ASP A 170 7.74 13.87 8.39
N LYS A 171 7.15 12.74 8.83
CA LYS A 171 7.85 11.46 8.89
C LYS A 171 7.02 10.33 8.31
N PHE A 172 7.73 9.34 7.79
CA PHE A 172 7.18 8.11 7.24
C PHE A 172 7.89 6.90 7.84
N LYS A 173 7.10 5.90 8.22
CA LYS A 173 7.57 4.57 8.59
C LYS A 173 7.14 3.60 7.50
N GLN A 174 8.08 3.03 6.79
CA GLN A 174 7.80 1.97 5.83
C GLN A 174 7.31 0.69 6.55
N ARG A 175 6.52 -0.12 5.86
CA ARG A 175 5.93 -1.38 6.37
C ARG A 175 6.93 -2.37 6.98
N SER A 176 8.16 -2.42 6.48
CA SER A 176 9.26 -3.26 6.97
C SER A 176 10.33 -2.46 7.73
N SER A 177 9.94 -1.40 8.43
CA SER A 177 10.84 -0.55 9.22
C SER A 177 10.27 -0.28 10.61
N LYS A 178 11.13 -0.24 11.62
CA LYS A 178 10.80 0.20 12.99
C LYS A 178 10.97 1.72 13.20
N LYS A 179 11.59 2.42 12.23
CA LYS A 179 11.91 3.84 12.38
C LYS A 179 10.95 4.72 11.58
N PHE A 180 10.58 5.86 12.16
CA PHE A 180 9.98 6.98 11.47
C PHE A 180 11.10 7.91 11.00
N THR A 181 11.42 7.89 9.71
CA THR A 181 12.41 8.77 9.07
C THR A 181 11.72 10.00 8.49
N ASN A 182 12.47 11.05 8.22
CA ASN A 182 11.94 12.22 7.53
C ASN A 182 11.29 11.80 6.19
N ILE A 183 10.15 12.37 5.85
CA ILE A 183 9.34 11.93 4.71
C ILE A 183 10.05 12.17 3.37
N LEU A 184 10.80 13.25 3.22
CA LEU A 184 11.60 13.51 2.01
C LEU A 184 12.87 12.66 1.97
N GLU A 185 13.52 12.46 3.11
CA GLU A 185 14.68 11.54 3.22
C GLU A 185 14.26 10.12 2.82
N HIS A 186 13.10 9.65 3.26
CA HIS A 186 12.56 8.36 2.83
C HIS A 186 12.37 8.27 1.31
N ALA A 187 11.85 9.33 0.68
CA ALA A 187 11.57 9.36 -0.75
C ALA A 187 12.82 9.46 -1.63
N LEU A 188 13.81 10.21 -1.19
CA LEU A 188 14.97 10.62 -1.97
C LEU A 188 16.28 9.96 -1.52
N GLY A 189 16.29 9.37 -0.31
CA GLY A 189 17.49 8.77 0.25
C GLY A 189 18.65 9.77 0.32
N THR A 190 19.81 9.33 -0.14
CA THR A 190 21.04 10.16 -0.18
C THR A 190 20.96 11.36 -1.11
N ASP A 191 19.98 11.40 -2.01
CA ASP A 191 19.78 12.51 -2.94
C ASP A 191 18.98 13.66 -2.34
N THR A 192 18.49 13.54 -1.11
CA THR A 192 17.60 14.54 -0.48
C THR A 192 18.21 15.95 -0.55
N LEU A 193 19.43 16.13 -0.06
CA LEU A 193 20.11 17.44 -0.08
C LEU A 193 20.37 17.94 -1.50
N ARG A 194 20.80 17.05 -2.38
CA ARG A 194 21.11 17.38 -3.77
C ARG A 194 19.88 17.86 -4.54
N VAL A 195 18.74 17.21 -4.34
CA VAL A 195 17.50 17.53 -5.05
C VAL A 195 16.79 18.73 -4.46
N THR A 196 16.67 18.79 -3.13
CA THR A 196 15.85 19.78 -2.44
C THR A 196 16.64 20.95 -1.86
N GLY A 197 17.94 20.80 -1.70
CA GLY A 197 18.79 21.71 -0.92
C GLY A 197 18.54 21.63 0.60
N LYS A 198 17.77 20.63 1.07
CA LYS A 198 17.39 20.46 2.47
C LYS A 198 17.60 19.01 2.89
N THR A 199 17.98 18.79 4.15
CA THR A 199 18.09 17.45 4.74
C THR A 199 16.77 16.90 5.26
N LYS A 200 15.78 17.77 5.47
CA LYS A 200 14.45 17.45 6.00
C LYS A 200 13.37 18.21 5.22
N GLY A 201 12.18 17.68 5.22
CA GLY A 201 11.03 18.31 4.62
C GLY A 201 9.73 17.60 4.99
N GLU A 202 8.67 18.10 4.46
CA GLU A 202 7.29 17.72 4.77
C GLU A 202 6.46 17.56 3.51
N THR A 203 5.27 17.01 3.67
CA THR A 203 4.26 16.93 2.61
C THR A 203 2.93 17.49 3.10
N TYR A 204 2.21 18.09 2.17
CA TYR A 204 0.87 18.63 2.37
C TYR A 204 -0.08 17.96 1.39
N THR A 205 -1.20 17.43 1.89
CA THR A 205 -2.24 16.86 1.01
C THR A 205 -3.57 17.52 1.28
N THR A 206 -4.17 18.07 0.24
CA THR A 206 -5.54 18.62 0.28
C THR A 206 -6.44 17.69 -0.51
N SER A 207 -7.61 17.35 0.05
CA SER A 207 -8.57 16.49 -0.64
C SER A 207 -10.00 17.00 -0.48
N PHE A 208 -10.74 16.91 -1.57
CA PHE A 208 -12.20 17.06 -1.63
C PHE A 208 -12.80 15.70 -1.93
N ILE A 209 -13.69 15.19 -1.08
CA ILE A 209 -14.30 13.88 -1.22
C ILE A 209 -15.83 14.01 -1.09
N TYR A 210 -16.54 13.63 -2.15
CA TYR A 210 -17.99 13.47 -2.14
C TYR A 210 -18.33 11.98 -2.31
N ASN A 211 -19.20 11.46 -1.45
CA ASN A 211 -19.64 10.07 -1.50
C ASN A 211 -21.08 9.93 -1.00
N ASN A 212 -22.00 9.58 -1.91
CA ASN A 212 -23.43 9.38 -1.60
C ASN A 212 -23.91 7.94 -1.89
N ARG A 213 -23.03 6.94 -1.86
CA ARG A 213 -23.24 5.53 -2.22
C ARG A 213 -23.41 5.26 -3.73
N LYS A 214 -23.99 6.19 -4.52
CA LYS A 214 -24.16 6.06 -5.98
C LYS A 214 -23.04 6.74 -6.74
N HIS A 215 -22.54 7.84 -6.22
CA HIS A 215 -21.52 8.68 -6.82
C HIS A 215 -20.39 8.90 -5.82
N TYR A 216 -19.19 8.72 -6.28
CA TYR A 216 -17.97 9.03 -5.56
C TYR A 216 -17.10 9.95 -6.41
N TYR A 217 -16.70 11.08 -5.83
CA TYR A 217 -15.75 12.02 -6.42
C TYR A 217 -14.63 12.26 -5.43
N HIS A 218 -13.39 12.14 -5.88
CA HIS A 218 -12.21 12.42 -5.08
C HIS A 218 -11.25 13.28 -5.89
N LEU A 219 -11.06 14.50 -5.45
CA LEU A 219 -10.02 15.39 -5.93
C LEU A 219 -8.98 15.52 -4.85
N SER A 220 -7.71 15.32 -5.17
CA SER A 220 -6.62 15.42 -4.20
C SER A 220 -5.38 16.02 -4.84
N ASN A 221 -4.70 16.86 -4.08
CA ASN A 221 -3.40 17.36 -4.45
C ASN A 221 -2.43 17.16 -3.31
N MET A 222 -1.31 16.50 -3.57
CA MET A 222 -0.21 16.37 -2.63
C MET A 222 0.96 17.23 -3.11
N TYR A 223 1.47 18.04 -2.23
CA TYR A 223 2.61 18.92 -2.47
C TYR A 223 3.75 18.59 -1.50
N ALA A 224 4.88 18.18 -2.03
CA ALA A 224 6.15 18.03 -1.32
C ALA A 224 7.08 19.14 -1.78
N PRO A 225 7.33 20.18 -0.97
CA PRO A 225 8.13 21.34 -1.34
C PRO A 225 9.50 20.94 -1.88
N ASP A 226 9.93 21.61 -2.95
CA ASP A 226 11.21 21.38 -3.63
C ASP A 226 11.38 19.96 -4.22
N PHE A 227 10.32 19.15 -4.28
CA PHE A 227 10.38 17.82 -4.85
C PHE A 227 9.24 17.54 -5.83
N LEU A 228 8.00 17.34 -5.34
CA LEU A 228 6.91 16.75 -6.12
C LEU A 228 5.59 17.45 -5.85
N ASN A 229 4.86 17.75 -6.92
CA ASN A 229 3.42 18.00 -6.86
C ASN A 229 2.69 16.85 -7.56
N SER A 230 1.72 16.24 -6.89
CA SER A 230 0.93 15.13 -7.42
C SER A 230 -0.56 15.45 -7.31
N PHE A 231 -1.17 15.60 -8.45
CA PHE A 231 -2.61 15.78 -8.60
C PHE A 231 -3.29 14.44 -8.88
N TYR A 232 -4.42 14.22 -8.25
CA TYR A 232 -5.24 13.02 -8.36
C TYR A 232 -6.71 13.39 -8.51
N PHE A 233 -7.37 12.77 -9.47
CA PHE A 233 -8.81 12.86 -9.65
C PHE A 233 -9.38 11.46 -9.86
N ASN A 234 -10.48 11.15 -9.16
CA ASN A 234 -11.24 9.93 -9.34
C ASN A 234 -12.73 10.22 -9.32
N VAL A 235 -13.45 9.64 -10.26
CA VAL A 235 -14.90 9.62 -10.29
C VAL A 235 -15.38 8.19 -10.40
N LYS A 236 -16.37 7.81 -9.57
CA LYS A 236 -17.00 6.49 -9.61
C LYS A 236 -18.52 6.61 -9.57
N LEU A 237 -19.16 5.97 -10.53
CA LEU A 237 -20.57 5.68 -10.53
C LEU A 237 -20.78 4.26 -10.04
N GLN A 238 -21.60 4.10 -8.99
CA GLN A 238 -21.90 2.79 -8.43
C GLN A 238 -23.39 2.53 -8.44
N LYS A 239 -23.78 1.42 -9.02
CA LYS A 239 -25.15 0.87 -8.97
C LYS A 239 -25.08 -0.56 -8.45
N GLU A 240 -26.23 -1.16 -8.19
CA GLU A 240 -26.30 -2.51 -7.64
C GLU A 240 -25.58 -3.54 -8.51
N LEU A 241 -25.89 -3.54 -9.81
CA LEU A 241 -25.34 -4.50 -10.77
C LEU A 241 -23.96 -4.11 -11.31
N TYR A 242 -23.59 -2.84 -11.30
CA TYR A 242 -22.32 -2.40 -11.90
C TYR A 242 -21.74 -1.17 -11.23
N SER A 243 -20.44 -1.01 -11.38
CA SER A 243 -19.75 0.25 -11.11
C SER A 243 -18.77 0.59 -12.21
N ILE A 244 -18.66 1.87 -12.51
CA ILE A 244 -17.72 2.42 -13.49
C ILE A 244 -16.92 3.51 -12.79
N ALA A 245 -15.61 3.50 -12.97
CA ALA A 245 -14.74 4.52 -12.43
C ALA A 245 -13.73 5.01 -13.46
N PHE A 246 -13.39 6.28 -13.37
CA PHE A 246 -12.34 6.93 -14.13
C PHE A 246 -11.38 7.59 -13.18
N GLU A 247 -10.10 7.58 -13.53
CA GLU A 247 -9.03 8.10 -12.71
C GLU A 247 -7.99 8.84 -13.55
N LEU A 248 -7.47 9.94 -12.99
CA LEU A 248 -6.41 10.73 -13.59
C LEU A 248 -5.35 11.05 -12.53
N VAL A 249 -4.09 10.90 -12.90
CA VAL A 249 -2.93 11.28 -12.11
C VAL A 249 -2.04 12.21 -12.92
N SER A 250 -1.53 13.27 -12.30
CA SER A 250 -0.50 14.12 -12.88
C SER A 250 0.54 14.46 -11.85
N GLN A 251 1.80 14.17 -12.14
CA GLN A 251 2.94 14.40 -11.25
C GLN A 251 3.96 15.29 -11.92
N ASN A 252 4.43 16.33 -11.20
CA ASN A 252 5.42 17.26 -11.70
C ASN A 252 6.45 17.58 -10.60
N SER A 253 7.71 17.68 -10.97
CA SER A 253 8.74 18.24 -10.09
C SER A 253 8.48 19.72 -9.85
N VAL A 254 8.73 20.19 -8.60
CA VAL A 254 8.51 21.57 -8.17
C VAL A 254 9.74 22.14 -7.48
N GLY A 255 9.80 23.46 -7.39
CA GLY A 255 10.90 24.17 -6.70
C GLY A 255 12.28 23.75 -7.21
N ASN A 256 13.18 23.44 -6.30
CA ASN A 256 14.55 23.03 -6.62
C ASN A 256 14.61 21.73 -7.45
N ALA A 257 13.66 20.82 -7.31
CA ALA A 257 13.62 19.60 -8.11
C ALA A 257 13.49 19.86 -9.62
N LYS A 258 12.89 20.98 -10.04
CA LYS A 258 12.86 21.36 -11.47
C LYS A 258 14.26 21.55 -12.06
N ARG A 259 15.23 21.95 -11.24
CA ARG A 259 16.63 22.22 -11.64
C ARG A 259 17.56 21.08 -11.28
N ASN A 260 17.39 20.50 -10.08
CA ASN A 260 18.39 19.65 -9.45
C ASN A 260 18.17 18.14 -9.70
N LEU A 261 17.00 17.68 -10.14
CA LEU A 261 16.79 16.27 -10.50
C LEU A 261 17.73 15.80 -11.61
N ALA A 262 18.18 16.70 -12.49
CA ALA A 262 19.18 16.37 -13.51
C ALA A 262 20.53 15.91 -12.90
N GLN A 263 20.81 16.24 -11.63
CA GLN A 263 22.00 15.84 -10.91
C GLN A 263 21.77 14.62 -10.00
N ALA A 264 20.52 14.23 -9.78
CA ALA A 264 20.12 13.09 -8.98
C ALA A 264 19.71 11.93 -9.90
N SER A 265 20.66 11.04 -10.20
CA SER A 265 20.43 9.95 -11.15
C SER A 265 19.62 8.78 -10.60
N SER A 266 19.57 8.58 -9.28
CA SER A 266 18.99 7.39 -8.66
C SER A 266 17.47 7.28 -8.80
N ILE A 267 16.73 8.40 -8.93
CA ILE A 267 15.27 8.41 -8.96
C ILE A 267 14.74 8.61 -10.38
N THR A 268 15.30 9.56 -11.11
CA THR A 268 14.73 10.03 -12.38
C THR A 268 15.68 9.91 -13.58
N ASN A 269 16.80 9.23 -13.43
CA ASN A 269 17.86 9.15 -14.45
C ASN A 269 18.24 10.52 -15.03
N GLY A 270 18.35 11.52 -14.16
CA GLY A 270 18.73 12.87 -14.54
C GLY A 270 17.63 13.72 -15.18
N LYS A 271 16.38 13.29 -15.16
CA LYS A 271 15.25 14.02 -15.75
C LYS A 271 14.30 14.60 -14.70
N LYS A 272 13.74 15.77 -14.97
CA LYS A 272 12.64 16.32 -14.17
C LYS A 272 11.36 15.49 -14.37
N ILE A 273 10.58 15.32 -13.30
CA ILE A 273 9.32 14.59 -13.33
C ILE A 273 8.27 15.38 -14.11
N ASN A 274 7.62 14.71 -15.05
CA ASN A 274 6.38 15.13 -15.71
C ASN A 274 5.65 13.87 -16.18
N ALA A 275 4.93 13.24 -15.25
CA ALA A 275 4.24 11.98 -15.48
C ALA A 275 2.73 12.18 -15.42
N LYS A 276 2.01 11.54 -16.35
CA LYS A 276 0.55 11.58 -16.41
C LYS A 276 0.02 10.18 -16.64
N ALA A 277 -1.06 9.83 -15.96
CA ALA A 277 -1.72 8.55 -16.15
C ALA A 277 -3.23 8.72 -16.14
N ILE A 278 -3.91 7.89 -16.93
CA ILE A 278 -5.35 7.74 -16.94
C ILE A 278 -5.69 6.28 -16.65
N GLY A 279 -6.81 6.07 -15.98
CA GLY A 279 -7.31 4.75 -15.66
C GLY A 279 -8.83 4.66 -15.81
N PHE A 280 -9.30 3.50 -16.18
CA PHE A 280 -10.71 3.17 -16.26
C PHE A 280 -10.95 1.83 -15.59
N GLN A 281 -12.04 1.69 -14.84
CA GLN A 281 -12.49 0.44 -14.26
C GLN A 281 -13.98 0.24 -14.48
N SER A 282 -14.36 -0.98 -14.84
CA SER A 282 -15.74 -1.44 -14.85
C SER A 282 -15.85 -2.71 -14.02
N ILE A 283 -16.84 -2.76 -13.12
CA ILE A 283 -17.16 -3.96 -12.34
C ILE A 283 -18.61 -4.30 -12.61
N ILE A 284 -18.89 -5.54 -12.94
CA ILE A 284 -20.24 -6.08 -13.12
C ILE A 284 -20.45 -7.14 -12.06
N ASN A 285 -21.52 -7.01 -11.27
CA ASN A 285 -21.93 -7.97 -10.24
C ASN A 285 -23.11 -8.75 -10.73
N TYR A 286 -23.02 -10.05 -10.66
CA TYR A 286 -24.15 -10.96 -10.99
C TYR A 286 -24.24 -12.04 -9.92
N LYS A 287 -25.32 -12.02 -9.14
CA LYS A 287 -25.52 -12.95 -8.01
C LYS A 287 -24.30 -12.95 -7.06
N GLN A 288 -23.57 -14.06 -7.05
CA GLN A 288 -22.40 -14.26 -6.19
C GLN A 288 -21.08 -14.08 -6.94
N SER A 289 -21.15 -13.70 -8.20
CA SER A 289 -20.00 -13.46 -9.08
C SER A 289 -19.76 -11.98 -9.31
N SER A 290 -18.52 -11.60 -9.55
CA SER A 290 -18.15 -10.25 -9.95
C SER A 290 -17.06 -10.33 -11.01
N PHE A 291 -17.24 -9.58 -12.10
CA PHE A 291 -16.29 -9.44 -13.18
C PHE A 291 -15.72 -8.02 -13.16
N ASP A 292 -14.41 -7.85 -13.22
CA ASP A 292 -13.77 -6.55 -13.32
C ASP A 292 -12.89 -6.46 -14.56
N LEU A 293 -13.03 -5.31 -15.25
CA LEU A 293 -12.17 -4.88 -16.34
C LEU A 293 -11.49 -3.60 -15.90
N VAL A 294 -10.16 -3.56 -16.00
CA VAL A 294 -9.38 -2.35 -15.73
C VAL A 294 -8.50 -2.05 -16.92
N TYR A 295 -8.51 -0.80 -17.36
CA TYR A 295 -7.60 -0.25 -18.38
C TYR A 295 -6.81 0.89 -17.77
N ARG A 296 -5.55 0.99 -18.15
CA ARG A 296 -4.67 2.06 -17.73
C ARG A 296 -3.66 2.44 -18.82
N LYS A 297 -3.36 3.73 -18.88
CA LYS A 297 -2.29 4.24 -19.74
C LYS A 297 -1.47 5.29 -19.00
N ILE A 298 -0.16 5.12 -19.01
CA ILE A 298 0.80 6.15 -18.62
C ILE A 298 1.25 6.86 -19.91
N LEU A 299 1.09 8.17 -19.93
CA LEU A 299 1.39 8.95 -21.13
C LEU A 299 2.90 9.06 -21.32
N ARG A 300 3.36 8.87 -22.55
CA ARG A 300 4.78 8.98 -22.90
C ARG A 300 5.20 10.43 -23.03
N ASN A 301 6.31 10.80 -22.38
CA ASN A 301 7.00 12.07 -22.55
C ASN A 301 8.52 11.85 -22.43
N PRO A 302 9.22 11.49 -23.53
CA PRO A 302 10.60 11.02 -23.49
C PRO A 302 11.61 12.08 -23.00
N ASN A 303 11.27 13.36 -23.06
CA ASN A 303 12.12 14.46 -22.59
C ASN A 303 12.09 14.67 -21.08
N THR A 304 11.24 13.93 -20.36
CA THR A 304 11.06 14.02 -18.92
C THR A 304 11.06 12.62 -18.30
N TYR A 305 11.09 12.55 -16.97
CA TYR A 305 10.77 11.31 -16.26
C TYR A 305 9.24 11.19 -16.22
N ASP A 306 8.73 10.35 -17.10
CA ASP A 306 7.30 10.18 -17.37
C ASP A 306 6.67 8.98 -16.65
N SER A 307 7.42 8.33 -15.77
CA SER A 307 6.94 7.23 -14.91
C SER A 307 6.29 7.77 -13.63
N ILE A 308 5.21 7.11 -13.21
CA ILE A 308 4.53 7.45 -11.96
C ILE A 308 5.37 6.97 -10.78
N ILE A 309 5.59 7.83 -9.78
CA ILE A 309 6.29 7.50 -8.55
C ILE A 309 5.34 7.46 -7.35
N THR A 310 5.56 6.50 -6.45
CA THR A 310 4.77 6.32 -5.21
C THR A 310 5.68 6.08 -4.01
N PRO A 311 6.55 7.03 -3.66
CA PRO A 311 7.61 6.81 -2.67
C PRO A 311 7.08 6.54 -1.26
N TRP A 312 5.83 6.88 -0.97
CA TRP A 312 5.20 6.72 0.34
C TRP A 312 4.11 5.63 0.36
N ASP A 313 4.34 4.56 -0.38
CA ASP A 313 3.44 3.40 -0.45
C ASP A 313 2.00 3.75 -0.88
N GLY A 314 1.81 4.89 -1.54
CA GLY A 314 0.52 5.30 -2.07
C GLY A 314 0.00 4.33 -3.12
N SER A 315 -1.29 4.33 -3.26
CA SER A 315 -1.99 3.46 -4.19
C SER A 315 -2.75 4.32 -5.18
N LEU A 316 -2.03 4.90 -6.11
CA LEU A 316 -2.63 5.57 -7.25
C LEU A 316 -3.30 4.54 -8.14
N LEU A 317 -4.45 4.91 -8.70
CA LEU A 317 -5.20 4.12 -9.66
C LEU A 317 -5.82 2.85 -9.03
N TYR A 318 -7.00 3.05 -8.39
CA TYR A 318 -7.85 2.04 -7.75
C TYR A 318 -7.38 1.44 -6.44
N ALA A 319 -6.72 2.23 -5.63
CA ALA A 319 -6.42 1.92 -4.25
C ALA A 319 -7.64 1.71 -3.35
N TYR A 320 -8.77 2.23 -3.73
CA TYR A 320 -9.93 2.35 -2.85
C TYR A 320 -10.75 1.09 -2.63
N SER A 321 -10.50 0.07 -3.38
CA SER A 321 -11.20 -1.20 -3.15
C SER A 321 -10.65 -1.97 -1.97
N SER A 322 -9.65 -1.46 -1.28
CA SER A 322 -8.80 -2.32 -0.49
C SER A 322 -8.59 -1.91 0.94
N THR A 323 -9.54 -1.26 1.55
CA THR A 323 -9.37 -1.00 2.99
C THR A 323 -9.27 -2.28 3.82
N THR A 324 -9.64 -3.43 3.29
CA THR A 324 -9.59 -4.68 4.06
C THR A 324 -9.24 -5.93 3.28
N ASN A 325 -9.43 -5.95 1.98
CA ASN A 325 -9.21 -7.16 1.19
C ASN A 325 -8.58 -6.76 -0.14
N ASN A 326 -7.26 -6.83 -0.23
CA ASN A 326 -6.51 -6.69 -1.48
C ASN A 326 -6.93 -7.75 -2.50
N LEU A 327 -8.18 -7.74 -2.92
CA LEU A 327 -8.72 -8.61 -3.96
C LEU A 327 -8.20 -8.25 -5.35
N GLY A 328 -7.21 -7.34 -5.42
CA GLY A 328 -6.57 -7.02 -6.68
C GLY A 328 -7.48 -6.37 -7.69
N GLN A 329 -8.38 -5.52 -7.24
CA GLN A 329 -9.20 -4.70 -8.13
C GLN A 329 -8.41 -3.56 -8.81
N SER A 330 -7.15 -3.37 -8.40
CA SER A 330 -6.20 -2.47 -9.04
C SER A 330 -5.27 -3.28 -9.95
N LEU A 331 -4.90 -2.74 -11.09
CA LEU A 331 -3.81 -3.27 -11.91
C LEU A 331 -2.54 -3.51 -11.09
N TYR A 332 -2.29 -2.64 -10.09
CA TYR A 332 -1.12 -2.70 -9.22
C TYR A 332 -1.31 -3.50 -7.94
N GLY A 333 -2.53 -3.83 -7.57
CA GLY A 333 -2.79 -4.75 -6.45
C GLY A 333 -2.28 -6.17 -6.72
N ASN A 334 -1.91 -6.47 -7.96
CA ASN A 334 -1.33 -7.74 -8.33
C ASN A 334 0.17 -7.76 -8.17
N ALA A 335 0.84 -6.71 -8.57
CA ALA A 335 2.25 -6.75 -8.74
C ALA A 335 2.96 -6.16 -7.53
N LEU A 336 3.46 -7.01 -6.66
CA LEU A 336 4.52 -6.63 -5.73
C LEU A 336 5.78 -6.16 -6.46
N THR A 337 5.90 -6.48 -7.73
CA THR A 337 7.15 -6.42 -8.50
C THR A 337 7.02 -5.84 -9.89
N ALA A 338 5.82 -5.63 -10.44
CA ALA A 338 5.67 -5.09 -11.78
C ALA A 338 6.16 -3.62 -11.85
N GLY A 339 7.47 -3.44 -11.74
CA GLY A 339 8.12 -2.15 -11.97
C GLY A 339 7.71 -1.53 -13.30
N GLY A 340 7.51 -2.37 -14.32
CA GLY A 340 7.05 -2.00 -15.64
C GLY A 340 5.69 -1.30 -15.68
N ALA A 341 4.79 -1.63 -14.77
CA ALA A 341 3.44 -1.08 -14.77
C ALA A 341 3.37 0.44 -14.51
N TYR A 342 4.41 1.04 -13.93
CA TYR A 342 4.48 2.48 -13.64
C TYR A 342 5.30 3.28 -14.65
N VAL A 343 5.94 2.61 -15.61
CA VAL A 343 6.83 3.23 -16.60
C VAL A 343 6.04 4.02 -17.62
N GLY A 344 6.57 5.19 -18.01
CA GLY A 344 5.99 6.05 -19.02
C GLY A 344 5.81 5.33 -20.36
N GLY A 345 4.63 5.46 -20.98
CA GLY A 345 4.24 4.76 -22.19
C GLY A 345 3.54 3.42 -21.98
N THR A 346 3.51 2.88 -20.76
CA THR A 346 2.85 1.59 -20.49
C THR A 346 1.33 1.71 -20.64
N GLN A 347 0.75 0.73 -21.33
CA GLN A 347 -0.67 0.45 -21.37
C GLN A 347 -0.91 -0.90 -20.70
N GLY A 348 -1.90 -0.96 -19.81
CA GLY A 348 -2.25 -2.18 -19.12
C GLY A 348 -3.74 -2.49 -19.20
N ILE A 349 -4.08 -3.75 -19.41
CA ILE A 349 -5.44 -4.27 -19.33
C ILE A 349 -5.44 -5.40 -18.32
N LYS A 350 -6.40 -5.40 -17.40
CA LYS A 350 -6.64 -6.48 -16.44
C LYS A 350 -8.09 -6.96 -16.54
N LEU A 351 -8.27 -8.27 -16.57
CA LEU A 351 -9.54 -8.94 -16.37
C LEU A 351 -9.52 -9.66 -15.03
N GLY A 352 -10.57 -9.54 -14.25
CA GLY A 352 -10.71 -10.20 -12.96
C GLY A 352 -12.08 -10.87 -12.81
N TYR A 353 -12.08 -11.99 -12.11
CA TYR A 353 -13.28 -12.73 -11.73
C TYR A 353 -13.24 -13.07 -10.25
N THR A 354 -14.32 -12.78 -9.56
CA THR A 354 -14.50 -13.15 -8.15
C THR A 354 -15.75 -13.99 -8.01
N GLN A 355 -15.64 -15.16 -7.36
CA GLN A 355 -16.76 -16.04 -7.01
C GLN A 355 -16.88 -16.16 -5.49
N LYS A 356 -18.09 -15.98 -4.96
CA LYS A 356 -18.46 -16.35 -3.59
C LYS A 356 -19.19 -17.70 -3.63
N TYR A 357 -18.97 -18.54 -2.62
CA TYR A 357 -19.48 -19.92 -2.61
C TYR A 357 -20.58 -20.15 -1.56
N ASN A 358 -21.35 -19.12 -1.22
CA ASN A 358 -22.45 -19.26 -0.27
C ASN A 358 -23.53 -20.26 -0.73
N PHE A 359 -23.63 -20.55 -2.04
CA PHE A 359 -24.54 -21.53 -2.63
C PHE A 359 -24.15 -22.99 -2.33
N LEU A 360 -22.92 -23.24 -1.85
CA LEU A 360 -22.42 -24.53 -1.39
C LEU A 360 -22.33 -24.59 0.14
N ASP A 361 -23.03 -23.69 0.87
CA ASP A 361 -22.91 -23.49 2.32
C ASP A 361 -21.50 -23.14 2.83
N LEU A 362 -20.56 -22.86 1.95
CA LEU A 362 -19.21 -22.41 2.27
C LEU A 362 -19.22 -20.90 2.56
N LYS A 363 -19.93 -20.53 3.62
CA LYS A 363 -20.04 -19.11 4.05
C LYS A 363 -18.65 -18.53 4.33
N GLY A 364 -18.37 -17.37 3.72
CA GLY A 364 -17.07 -16.69 3.88
C GLY A 364 -15.98 -17.16 2.92
N PHE A 365 -16.19 -18.24 2.17
CA PHE A 365 -15.24 -18.66 1.15
C PHE A 365 -15.48 -17.92 -0.17
N LYS A 366 -14.40 -17.45 -0.78
CA LYS A 366 -14.42 -16.80 -2.10
C LYS A 366 -13.09 -17.01 -2.81
N THR A 367 -13.14 -17.06 -4.15
CA THR A 367 -11.96 -17.07 -5.01
C THR A 367 -11.90 -15.80 -5.84
N HIS A 368 -10.69 -15.38 -6.18
CA HIS A 368 -10.44 -14.32 -7.13
C HIS A 368 -9.34 -14.74 -8.09
N ILE A 369 -9.60 -14.61 -9.38
CA ILE A 369 -8.64 -14.86 -10.45
C ILE A 369 -8.53 -13.55 -11.24
N ALA A 370 -7.32 -13.11 -11.52
CA ALA A 370 -7.07 -11.94 -12.34
C ALA A 370 -5.89 -12.18 -13.28
N TYR A 371 -6.04 -11.73 -14.51
CA TYR A 371 -5.01 -11.76 -15.53
C TYR A 371 -4.81 -10.35 -16.07
N ALA A 372 -3.56 -9.92 -16.23
CA ALA A 372 -3.21 -8.61 -16.73
C ALA A 372 -2.09 -8.68 -17.76
N VAL A 373 -2.18 -7.82 -18.76
CA VAL A 373 -1.15 -7.64 -19.81
C VAL A 373 -0.71 -6.19 -19.81
N TYR A 374 0.59 -5.95 -19.83
CA TYR A 374 1.21 -4.64 -19.90
C TYR A 374 2.05 -4.52 -21.16
N LYS A 375 1.73 -3.51 -21.97
CA LYS A 375 2.41 -3.20 -23.23
C LYS A 375 3.17 -1.89 -23.14
N ASN A 376 4.41 -1.89 -23.60
CA ASN A 376 5.21 -0.69 -23.71
C ASN A 376 6.19 -0.83 -24.87
N SER A 377 6.32 0.18 -25.71
CA SER A 377 7.26 0.21 -26.83
C SER A 377 8.74 0.17 -26.41
N LEU A 378 9.03 0.30 -25.11
CA LEU A 378 10.36 0.17 -24.52
C LEU A 378 10.67 -1.24 -24.06
N TYR A 379 9.67 -2.10 -23.97
CA TYR A 379 9.83 -3.50 -23.54
C TYR A 379 10.21 -4.35 -24.75
N ARG A 380 10.96 -5.39 -24.49
CA ARG A 380 11.29 -6.40 -25.48
C ARG A 380 10.06 -7.22 -25.84
N GLU A 381 9.29 -7.57 -24.82
CA GLU A 381 8.08 -8.36 -24.92
C GLU A 381 7.02 -7.81 -23.96
N ASP A 382 5.74 -8.13 -24.17
CA ASP A 382 4.66 -7.75 -23.29
C ASP A 382 4.81 -8.48 -21.94
N GLN A 383 4.56 -7.78 -20.84
CA GLN A 383 4.55 -8.38 -19.51
C GLN A 383 3.16 -8.93 -19.18
N GLU A 384 3.11 -10.12 -18.61
CA GLU A 384 1.88 -10.79 -18.23
C GLU A 384 1.86 -11.15 -16.74
N ASP A 385 0.73 -10.90 -16.08
CA ASP A 385 0.50 -11.23 -14.67
C ASP A 385 -0.73 -12.12 -14.53
N LEU A 386 -0.59 -13.31 -13.92
CA LEU A 386 -1.70 -14.12 -13.46
C LEU A 386 -1.72 -14.15 -11.93
N LYS A 387 -2.91 -14.03 -11.35
CA LYS A 387 -3.10 -14.10 -9.91
C LYS A 387 -4.32 -14.92 -9.54
N VAL A 388 -4.14 -15.81 -8.59
CA VAL A 388 -5.20 -16.62 -8.01
C VAL A 388 -5.20 -16.44 -6.50
N ILE A 389 -6.36 -16.13 -5.92
CA ILE A 389 -6.48 -15.95 -4.47
C ILE A 389 -7.70 -16.72 -3.96
N PHE A 390 -7.49 -17.50 -2.91
CA PHE A 390 -8.51 -18.13 -2.11
C PHE A 390 -8.63 -17.39 -0.80
N PHE A 391 -9.84 -17.02 -0.42
CA PHE A 391 -10.16 -16.37 0.84
C PHE A 391 -11.16 -17.19 1.62
N TYR A 392 -10.97 -17.23 2.93
CA TYR A 392 -11.94 -17.74 3.87
C TYR A 392 -12.05 -16.81 5.06
N ASP A 393 -13.18 -16.14 5.19
CA ASP A 393 -13.47 -15.23 6.30
C ASP A 393 -14.63 -15.80 7.11
N TYR A 394 -14.36 -16.29 8.32
CA TYR A 394 -15.36 -16.82 9.22
C TYR A 394 -15.16 -16.32 10.64
N LYS A 395 -16.16 -15.62 11.17
CA LYS A 395 -16.10 -15.00 12.51
C LYS A 395 -14.83 -14.16 12.68
N LYS A 396 -13.94 -14.57 13.59
CA LYS A 396 -12.69 -13.89 13.94
C LYS A 396 -11.49 -14.37 13.12
N VAL A 397 -11.65 -15.39 12.29
CA VAL A 397 -10.56 -16.00 11.50
C VAL A 397 -10.66 -15.56 10.04
N SER A 398 -9.54 -15.17 9.48
CA SER A 398 -9.37 -14.90 8.05
C SER A 398 -8.17 -15.68 7.53
N LEU A 399 -8.37 -16.47 6.48
CA LEU A 399 -7.33 -17.21 5.78
C LEU A 399 -7.24 -16.72 4.35
N GLN A 400 -6.01 -16.62 3.84
CA GLN A 400 -5.76 -16.26 2.45
C GLN A 400 -4.60 -17.09 1.90
N LEU A 401 -4.84 -17.76 0.76
CA LEU A 401 -3.80 -18.35 -0.06
C LEU A 401 -3.73 -17.56 -1.37
N LYS A 402 -2.55 -17.18 -1.82
CA LYS A 402 -2.38 -16.38 -3.02
C LYS A 402 -1.19 -16.90 -3.83
N GLY A 403 -1.44 -17.19 -5.11
CA GLY A 403 -0.43 -17.43 -6.13
C GLY A 403 -0.35 -16.24 -7.09
N ILE A 404 0.85 -15.85 -7.48
CA ILE A 404 1.14 -14.82 -8.47
C ILE A 404 2.18 -15.40 -9.43
N TRP A 405 1.93 -15.24 -10.72
CA TRP A 405 2.84 -15.60 -11.81
C TRP A 405 3.03 -14.37 -12.68
N ILE A 406 4.27 -13.95 -12.87
CA ILE A 406 4.63 -12.83 -13.74
C ILE A 406 5.56 -13.40 -14.80
N ASP A 407 5.21 -13.19 -16.04
CA ASP A 407 6.01 -13.57 -17.21
C ASP A 407 6.52 -12.33 -17.92
N ASN A 408 7.69 -12.44 -18.54
CA ASN A 408 8.36 -11.36 -19.26
C ASN A 408 8.53 -10.07 -18.43
N ASP A 409 8.97 -10.20 -17.16
CA ASP A 409 9.26 -9.04 -16.28
C ASP A 409 10.52 -8.26 -16.75
N THR A 410 11.05 -8.61 -17.91
CA THR A 410 12.19 -7.93 -18.51
C THR A 410 11.76 -6.74 -19.30
N TYR A 411 12.17 -5.57 -18.88
CA TYR A 411 12.19 -4.39 -19.72
C TYR A 411 13.63 -3.95 -19.99
N THR A 412 14.01 -3.98 -21.24
CA THR A 412 15.27 -3.39 -21.70
C THR A 412 14.99 -1.95 -22.09
N PHE A 413 15.54 -0.99 -21.35
CA PHE A 413 15.57 0.39 -21.85
C PHE A 413 16.51 0.45 -23.07
N LYS A 414 16.17 1.26 -24.07
CA LYS A 414 17.02 1.49 -25.25
C LYS A 414 18.44 1.97 -24.93
N ASN A 415 18.72 2.38 -23.69
CA ASN A 415 20.03 2.77 -23.19
C ASN A 415 20.85 1.60 -22.58
N GLY A 416 20.38 0.36 -22.74
CA GLY A 416 21.12 -0.84 -22.32
C GLY A 416 20.95 -1.26 -20.85
N THR A 417 20.12 -0.59 -20.08
CA THR A 417 19.79 -1.06 -18.73
C THR A 417 18.80 -2.21 -18.81
N VAL A 418 19.18 -3.39 -18.41
CA VAL A 418 18.39 -4.62 -18.48
C VAL A 418 17.95 -5.00 -17.07
N ASN A 419 16.65 -5.16 -16.84
CA ASN A 419 16.21 -6.04 -15.78
C ASN A 419 16.35 -7.48 -16.32
N GLN A 420 17.20 -8.27 -15.70
CA GLN A 420 17.52 -9.62 -16.18
C GLN A 420 16.47 -10.67 -15.74
N LEU A 421 15.41 -10.25 -15.08
CA LEU A 421 14.36 -11.14 -14.59
C LEU A 421 13.41 -11.55 -15.72
N ASP A 422 13.41 -12.81 -16.09
CA ASP A 422 12.53 -13.40 -17.10
C ASP A 422 11.14 -13.67 -16.53
N SER A 423 11.08 -14.41 -15.43
CA SER A 423 9.81 -14.71 -14.79
C SER A 423 9.90 -14.74 -13.26
N LEU A 424 8.75 -14.54 -12.62
CA LEU A 424 8.65 -14.56 -11.17
C LEU A 424 7.38 -15.30 -10.75
N THR A 425 7.51 -16.19 -9.77
CA THR A 425 6.37 -16.76 -9.08
C THR A 425 6.40 -16.42 -7.60
N GLN A 426 5.23 -16.13 -7.03
CA GLN A 426 5.09 -15.93 -5.59
C GLN A 426 3.93 -16.75 -5.04
N PHE A 427 4.17 -17.37 -3.89
CA PHE A 427 3.14 -18.00 -3.09
C PHE A 427 3.03 -17.31 -1.73
N HIS A 428 1.81 -17.05 -1.27
CA HIS A 428 1.55 -16.44 0.03
C HIS A 428 0.51 -17.25 0.79
N ALA A 429 0.78 -17.56 2.06
CA ALA A 429 -0.19 -18.11 2.99
C ALA A 429 -0.31 -17.17 4.20
N ILE A 430 -1.53 -16.70 4.46
CA ILE A 430 -1.79 -15.70 5.49
C ILE A 430 -2.95 -16.19 6.36
N ALA A 431 -2.73 -16.29 7.67
CA ALA A 431 -3.77 -16.54 8.65
C ALA A 431 -3.85 -15.36 9.62
N THR A 432 -5.06 -14.90 9.91
CA THR A 432 -5.29 -13.77 10.83
C THR A 432 -6.43 -14.12 11.77
N TYR A 433 -6.18 -13.96 13.07
CA TYR A 433 -7.20 -14.03 14.12
C TYR A 433 -7.43 -12.63 14.70
N LYS A 434 -8.69 -12.22 14.79
CA LYS A 434 -9.11 -10.92 15.35
C LYS A 434 -9.76 -11.15 16.72
N PHE A 435 -9.47 -10.31 17.70
CA PHE A 435 -10.03 -10.37 19.05
C PHE A 435 -10.52 -9.01 19.53
#